data_06aeebcb1e7cbb8bb8054d400c4ef46a
#
_entry.id   06aeebcb1e7cbb8bb8054d400c4ef46a
#
_cell.length_a   1.000
_cell.length_b   1.000
_cell.length_c   1.000
_cell.angle_alpha   90.00
_cell.angle_beta   90.00
_cell.angle_gamma   90.00
#
_symmetry.space_group_name_H-M   'P 1'
#
loop_
_entity.id
_entity.type
_entity.pdbx_description
1 polymer ?
#
loop_
_entity_poly.entity_id
_entity_poly.type
_entity_poly.pdbx_seq_one_letter_code
_entity_poly.pdbx_strand_id
1 'polypeptide(L)'
;MSDVTIKYNSQTIGEMNDSGVAKLLTTDKKCVSDIEVEYTKSGGDTSSVRGFVALEKDNNGNITKGAIVNSAIVGTYGDARMSININGLVLPVAELSYMTELECDNLYGIALGGLAGLTALTSFTVPANCVEIHDKAFSGDTALASVTFRGTPLSISNLAFQGLTALADIYVPWASGAVEGAPWGATNATIHYGEAAGVEITDTWEQVISATQDGTYATKYHLHDYKTIDMGAEGTITYEIVGIDKDVKENGDVVPLTFLAKQALATTHRMNPAYSAGTSGTGCLGGYAASEMKTYLDTTIRALLPEVVRTNLTPVVKHSIGFTASGEVFTEMTSTETVWIPSAHEIFGIYESTGPIYSPSTQIRYNDNNPIFWWLRSGFFREQVGANGFRVVYDFGINDHSASIARGVVPGFCLG
;
A
#
# COMPACT_ATOMS: atom_id res chain seq x y z
N MET A 1 -25.12 35.85 -4.75
CA MET A 1 -25.01 34.93 -3.60
C MET A 1 -25.36 33.55 -4.10
N SER A 2 -24.50 32.63 -4.01
CA SER A 2 -24.77 31.25 -4.40
C SER A 2 -25.06 30.48 -3.11
N ASP A 3 -26.30 30.10 -2.97
CA ASP A 3 -26.75 29.26 -1.88
C ASP A 3 -26.29 27.83 -2.16
N VAL A 4 -25.33 27.35 -1.39
CA VAL A 4 -24.89 25.96 -1.43
C VAL A 4 -25.38 25.27 -0.17
N THR A 5 -26.20 24.25 -0.34
CA THR A 5 -26.76 23.47 0.75
C THR A 5 -26.16 22.07 0.73
N ILE A 6 -25.73 21.58 1.87
CA ILE A 6 -25.27 20.22 2.06
C ILE A 6 -26.40 19.39 2.63
N LYS A 7 -26.80 18.34 1.93
CA LYS A 7 -27.94 17.52 2.32
C LYS A 7 -27.53 16.07 2.60
N TYR A 8 -28.18 15.48 3.58
CA TYR A 8 -28.16 14.04 3.87
C TYR A 8 -29.59 13.53 3.99
N ASN A 9 -29.94 12.48 3.25
CA ASN A 9 -31.30 11.96 3.17
C ASN A 9 -32.36 13.09 2.93
N SER A 10 -32.06 14.01 2.01
CA SER A 10 -32.87 15.18 1.68
C SER A 10 -33.03 16.22 2.81
N GLN A 11 -32.39 16.04 3.94
CA GLN A 11 -32.34 17.04 5.01
C GLN A 11 -31.07 17.91 4.88
N THR A 12 -31.20 19.20 5.06
CA THR A 12 -30.06 20.10 5.09
C THR A 12 -29.25 19.85 6.37
N ILE A 13 -27.98 19.46 6.19
CA ILE A 13 -27.04 19.17 7.27
C ILE A 13 -25.88 20.16 7.31
N GLY A 14 -25.76 21.01 6.32
CA GLY A 14 -24.71 22.01 6.24
C GLY A 14 -25.03 23.12 5.24
N GLU A 15 -24.24 24.17 5.31
CA GLU A 15 -24.31 25.36 4.46
C GLU A 15 -22.90 25.73 3.99
N MET A 16 -22.80 26.29 2.78
CA MET A 16 -21.56 26.85 2.27
C MET A 16 -21.73 28.36 2.14
N ASN A 17 -20.80 29.12 2.66
CA ASN A 17 -20.81 30.58 2.54
C ASN A 17 -20.20 31.05 1.20
N ASP A 18 -20.26 32.35 0.94
CA ASP A 18 -19.75 32.98 -0.28
C ASP A 18 -18.22 32.80 -0.49
N SER A 19 -17.49 32.35 0.53
CA SER A 19 -16.06 32.04 0.45
C SER A 19 -15.78 30.57 0.15
N GLY A 20 -16.80 29.77 -0.13
CA GLY A 20 -16.67 28.33 -0.38
C GLY A 20 -16.50 27.52 0.90
N VAL A 21 -16.82 28.08 2.07
CA VAL A 21 -16.67 27.42 3.37
C VAL A 21 -17.96 26.73 3.74
N ALA A 22 -17.96 25.41 3.76
CA ALA A 22 -19.09 24.59 4.19
C ALA A 22 -19.00 24.27 5.70
N LYS A 23 -20.14 24.23 6.35
CA LYS A 23 -20.26 23.86 7.76
C LYS A 23 -21.29 22.78 7.93
N LEU A 24 -20.92 21.67 8.57
CA LEU A 24 -21.86 20.64 8.98
C LEU A 24 -22.64 21.10 10.21
N LEU A 25 -23.96 20.87 10.19
CA LEU A 25 -24.88 21.29 11.25
C LEU A 25 -25.19 20.16 12.26
N THR A 26 -24.64 18.97 12.05
CA THR A 26 -24.89 17.81 12.93
C THR A 26 -23.93 17.75 14.09
N THR A 27 -24.41 17.28 15.25
CA THR A 27 -23.65 17.07 16.47
C THR A 27 -23.46 15.60 16.84
N ASP A 28 -23.91 14.68 15.99
CA ASP A 28 -23.85 13.26 16.27
C ASP A 28 -22.43 12.69 16.24
N LYS A 29 -22.19 11.64 17.04
CA LYS A 29 -20.87 10.99 17.18
C LYS A 29 -20.34 10.35 15.88
N LYS A 30 -21.24 10.00 14.97
CA LYS A 30 -20.91 9.58 13.61
C LYS A 30 -21.62 10.48 12.64
N CYS A 31 -20.86 11.31 11.99
CA CYS A 31 -21.41 12.26 11.03
C CYS A 31 -21.26 11.71 9.62
N VAL A 32 -22.38 11.39 9.06
CA VAL A 32 -22.68 11.48 7.63
C VAL A 32 -22.06 10.44 6.73
N SER A 33 -22.88 9.62 6.19
CA SER A 33 -22.54 8.71 5.09
C SER A 33 -22.85 9.36 3.75
N ASP A 34 -23.73 9.96 3.28
CA ASP A 34 -23.91 10.56 1.96
C ASP A 34 -24.14 12.08 2.06
N ILE A 35 -23.33 12.84 1.34
CA ILE A 35 -23.52 14.29 1.20
C ILE A 35 -23.95 14.60 -0.22
N GLU A 36 -25.00 15.36 -0.37
CA GLU A 36 -25.35 16.03 -1.61
C GLU A 36 -25.07 17.52 -1.44
N VAL A 37 -24.13 18.04 -2.23
CA VAL A 37 -23.86 19.46 -2.29
C VAL A 37 -24.61 20.04 -3.46
N GLU A 38 -25.68 20.79 -3.20
CA GLU A 38 -26.35 21.60 -4.20
C GLU A 38 -25.71 22.97 -4.30
N TYR A 39 -25.43 23.42 -5.50
CA TYR A 39 -24.89 24.75 -5.75
C TYR A 39 -25.58 25.40 -6.96
N THR A 40 -25.72 26.70 -6.93
CA THR A 40 -26.29 27.47 -8.04
C THR A 40 -25.14 28.10 -8.84
N LYS A 41 -25.08 27.79 -10.14
CA LYS A 41 -24.13 28.40 -11.07
C LYS A 41 -24.46 29.88 -11.30
N SER A 42 -23.45 30.66 -11.70
CA SER A 42 -23.63 32.07 -12.09
C SER A 42 -24.48 32.22 -13.37
N GLY A 43 -25.66 31.87 -13.37
CA GLY A 43 -26.63 31.84 -14.46
C GLY A 43 -27.98 31.35 -13.97
N GLY A 44 -28.09 30.96 -12.70
CA GLY A 44 -29.33 30.52 -12.08
C GLY A 44 -29.60 29.01 -12.16
N ASP A 45 -28.76 28.24 -12.86
CA ASP A 45 -28.91 26.78 -12.93
C ASP A 45 -28.38 26.12 -11.67
N THR A 46 -29.18 25.21 -11.10
CA THR A 46 -28.82 24.40 -9.97
C THR A 46 -28.12 23.13 -10.44
N SER A 47 -27.05 22.75 -9.73
CA SER A 47 -26.35 21.48 -9.96
C SER A 47 -26.08 20.82 -8.61
N SER A 48 -26.01 19.49 -8.56
CA SER A 48 -25.68 18.76 -7.34
C SER A 48 -24.51 17.81 -7.58
N VAL A 49 -23.71 17.64 -6.51
CA VAL A 49 -22.59 16.72 -6.48
C VAL A 49 -22.74 15.85 -5.24
N ARG A 50 -22.61 14.54 -5.37
CA ARG A 50 -22.71 13.61 -4.25
C ARG A 50 -21.34 13.20 -3.78
N GLY A 51 -21.15 13.15 -2.48
CA GLY A 51 -19.93 12.70 -1.83
C GLY A 51 -20.14 12.17 -0.43
N PHE A 52 -19.06 11.66 0.11
CA PHE A 52 -19.03 10.99 1.39
C PHE A 52 -18.04 11.70 2.31
N VAL A 53 -18.50 12.21 3.45
CA VAL A 53 -17.64 12.63 4.56
C VAL A 53 -18.07 11.88 5.80
N ALA A 54 -17.19 11.10 6.36
CA ALA A 54 -17.41 10.45 7.65
C ALA A 54 -16.48 11.08 8.70
N LEU A 55 -17.01 11.34 9.87
CA LEU A 55 -16.25 11.86 11.00
C LEU A 55 -16.50 10.99 12.23
N GLU A 56 -15.43 10.68 12.95
CA GLU A 56 -15.51 9.95 14.21
C GLU A 56 -15.09 10.84 15.37
N LYS A 57 -15.90 10.87 16.42
CA LYS A 57 -15.65 11.63 17.65
C LYS A 57 -15.28 10.69 18.79
N ASP A 58 -14.32 11.11 19.61
CA ASP A 58 -13.99 10.45 20.87
C ASP A 58 -15.11 10.67 21.94
N ASN A 59 -14.93 10.09 23.12
CA ASN A 59 -15.89 10.21 24.22
C ASN A 59 -16.03 11.64 24.77
N ASN A 60 -15.10 12.54 24.43
CA ASN A 60 -15.12 13.95 24.83
C ASN A 60 -15.75 14.83 23.75
N GLY A 61 -16.14 14.26 22.61
CA GLY A 61 -16.72 14.96 21.48
C GLY A 61 -15.69 15.55 20.51
N ASN A 62 -14.39 15.26 20.68
CA ASN A 62 -13.35 15.72 19.76
C ASN A 62 -13.37 14.86 18.50
N ILE A 63 -13.17 15.48 17.33
CA ILE A 63 -13.05 14.77 16.07
C ILE A 63 -11.64 14.22 15.96
N THR A 64 -11.50 12.90 15.97
CA THR A 64 -10.21 12.20 15.91
C THR A 64 -9.92 11.56 14.58
N LYS A 65 -10.95 11.23 13.79
CA LYS A 65 -10.82 10.62 12.48
C LYS A 65 -11.73 11.27 11.46
N GLY A 66 -11.27 11.33 10.23
CA GLY A 66 -12.06 11.79 9.10
C GLY A 66 -11.77 10.93 7.86
N ALA A 67 -12.82 10.65 7.10
CA ALA A 67 -12.72 10.05 5.78
C ALA A 67 -13.51 10.87 4.77
N ILE A 68 -12.91 11.19 3.63
CA ILE A 68 -13.57 11.80 2.48
C ILE A 68 -13.54 10.77 1.37
N VAL A 69 -14.69 10.17 1.13
CA VAL A 69 -14.85 9.11 0.15
C VAL A 69 -15.66 9.64 -1.03
N ASN A 70 -15.25 9.31 -2.25
CA ASN A 70 -15.84 9.81 -3.48
C ASN A 70 -15.82 11.33 -3.63
N SER A 71 -14.87 11.79 -4.36
CA SER A 71 -14.53 13.17 -4.74
C SER A 71 -15.67 14.04 -5.28
N ALA A 72 -16.88 13.69 -5.01
CA ALA A 72 -18.04 14.45 -5.42
C ALA A 72 -18.09 15.86 -4.84
N ILE A 73 -17.18 16.20 -3.92
CA ILE A 73 -17.02 17.57 -3.43
C ILE A 73 -16.01 18.38 -4.26
N VAL A 74 -15.58 17.82 -5.38
CA VAL A 74 -14.88 18.57 -6.42
C VAL A 74 -15.92 19.00 -7.45
N GLY A 75 -16.53 20.14 -7.22
CA GLY A 75 -17.46 20.74 -8.15
C GLY A 75 -16.80 21.83 -9.00
N THR A 76 -17.37 22.08 -10.14
CA THR A 76 -17.18 23.33 -10.85
C THR A 76 -18.18 24.33 -10.33
N TYR A 77 -17.70 25.39 -9.70
CA TYR A 77 -18.52 26.54 -9.36
C TYR A 77 -18.31 27.59 -10.43
N GLY A 78 -19.30 27.78 -11.31
CA GLY A 78 -19.09 28.51 -12.55
C GLY A 78 -18.02 27.80 -13.40
N ASP A 79 -17.05 28.53 -13.93
CA ASP A 79 -15.89 27.99 -14.62
C ASP A 79 -14.70 27.69 -13.68
N ALA A 80 -14.86 27.89 -12.38
CA ALA A 80 -13.84 27.64 -11.38
C ALA A 80 -14.04 26.23 -10.76
N ARG A 81 -12.97 25.44 -10.74
CA ARG A 81 -12.95 24.15 -10.05
C ARG A 81 -12.91 24.39 -8.54
N MET A 82 -13.89 23.84 -7.83
CA MET A 82 -13.85 23.85 -6.37
C MET A 82 -12.95 22.73 -5.87
N SER A 83 -11.84 23.09 -5.24
CA SER A 83 -11.07 22.16 -4.45
C SER A 83 -11.65 22.07 -3.04
N ILE A 84 -11.64 20.87 -2.45
CA ILE A 84 -12.12 20.71 -1.09
C ILE A 84 -11.26 21.51 -0.13
N ASN A 85 -11.94 22.26 0.69
CA ASN A 85 -11.39 22.87 1.88
C ASN A 85 -12.04 22.24 3.11
N ILE A 86 -11.36 21.32 3.79
CA ILE A 86 -11.84 20.68 5.03
C ILE A 86 -12.11 21.73 6.11
N ASN A 87 -11.30 22.77 6.20
CA ASN A 87 -11.57 23.91 7.10
C ASN A 87 -12.87 24.63 6.74
N GLY A 88 -13.32 24.48 5.52
CA GLY A 88 -14.58 25.04 5.06
C GLY A 88 -15.74 24.08 5.18
N LEU A 89 -15.48 22.79 5.12
CA LEU A 89 -16.53 21.78 5.03
C LEU A 89 -17.11 21.40 6.38
N VAL A 90 -16.32 21.47 7.46
CA VAL A 90 -16.70 20.62 8.56
C VAL A 90 -16.88 21.33 9.87
N LEU A 91 -15.97 22.17 10.31
CA LEU A 91 -16.03 22.69 11.68
C LEU A 91 -14.96 23.78 11.90
N PRO A 92 -15.07 24.58 12.96
CA PRO A 92 -14.00 25.47 13.35
C PRO A 92 -12.67 24.73 13.48
N VAL A 93 -11.57 25.34 13.02
CA VAL A 93 -10.21 24.79 13.06
C VAL A 93 -9.85 24.18 14.44
N ALA A 94 -10.37 24.77 15.52
CA ALA A 94 -10.17 24.26 16.88
C ALA A 94 -10.70 22.84 17.12
N GLU A 95 -11.75 22.44 16.41
CA GLU A 95 -12.32 21.10 16.53
C GLU A 95 -11.57 20.06 15.69
N LEU A 96 -10.93 20.50 14.60
CA LEU A 96 -10.09 19.65 13.74
C LEU A 96 -8.69 19.42 14.31
N SER A 97 -8.27 20.19 15.30
CA SER A 97 -6.95 20.06 15.93
C SER A 97 -6.68 18.71 16.60
N TYR A 98 -7.71 17.92 16.86
CA TYR A 98 -7.61 16.56 17.42
C TYR A 98 -7.59 15.46 16.37
N MET A 99 -7.70 15.79 15.08
CA MET A 99 -7.73 14.81 14.00
C MET A 99 -6.37 14.16 13.83
N THR A 100 -6.27 12.87 14.11
CA THR A 100 -5.05 12.06 13.95
C THR A 100 -5.02 11.27 12.68
N GLU A 101 -6.19 10.99 12.08
CA GLU A 101 -6.34 10.22 10.84
C GLU A 101 -7.30 10.98 9.90
N LEU A 102 -6.89 11.10 8.65
CA LEU A 102 -7.69 11.64 7.57
C LEU A 102 -7.45 10.82 6.31
N GLU A 103 -8.48 10.12 5.86
CA GLU A 103 -8.49 9.40 4.58
C GLU A 103 -9.21 10.23 3.52
N CYS A 104 -8.60 10.33 2.36
CA CYS A 104 -9.18 11.05 1.23
C CYS A 104 -9.08 10.19 -0.03
N ASP A 105 -10.23 9.71 -0.50
CA ASP A 105 -10.33 9.11 -1.83
C ASP A 105 -10.72 10.18 -2.85
N ASN A 106 -10.12 10.11 -4.03
CA ASN A 106 -10.55 10.93 -5.17
C ASN A 106 -10.56 12.46 -4.94
N LEU A 107 -9.59 13.05 -4.26
CA LEU A 107 -9.42 14.50 -4.27
C LEU A 107 -8.94 14.97 -5.65
N TYR A 108 -9.66 15.89 -6.27
CA TYR A 108 -9.16 16.55 -7.48
C TYR A 108 -8.04 17.55 -7.16
N GLY A 109 -8.12 18.24 -6.03
CA GLY A 109 -7.11 19.20 -5.59
C GLY A 109 -7.26 19.56 -4.12
N ILE A 110 -6.22 20.18 -3.57
CA ILE A 110 -6.22 20.74 -2.21
C ILE A 110 -6.12 22.25 -2.35
N ALA A 111 -7.19 22.93 -1.95
CA ALA A 111 -7.32 24.38 -2.07
C ALA A 111 -6.32 25.14 -1.16
N LEU A 112 -6.24 26.45 -1.32
CA LEU A 112 -5.53 27.34 -0.44
C LEU A 112 -5.93 27.12 1.03
N GLY A 113 -5.00 26.62 1.85
CA GLY A 113 -5.27 26.25 3.23
C GLY A 113 -6.27 25.11 3.42
N GLY A 114 -6.50 24.28 2.40
CA GLY A 114 -7.58 23.29 2.37
C GLY A 114 -7.54 22.27 3.48
N LEU A 115 -6.38 21.90 3.95
CA LEU A 115 -6.14 20.98 5.08
C LEU A 115 -5.48 21.66 6.29
N ALA A 116 -5.43 23.00 6.30
CA ALA A 116 -4.71 23.73 7.32
C ALA A 116 -5.30 23.58 8.73
N GLY A 117 -4.43 23.47 9.74
CA GLY A 117 -4.81 23.44 11.17
C GLY A 117 -5.09 22.05 11.73
N LEU A 118 -4.75 20.99 11.02
CA LEU A 118 -4.82 19.60 11.49
C LEU A 118 -3.61 19.28 12.38
N THR A 119 -3.52 19.93 13.54
CA THR A 119 -2.32 19.96 14.38
C THR A 119 -1.93 18.61 15.00
N ALA A 120 -2.83 17.62 15.02
CA ALA A 120 -2.58 16.28 15.51
C ALA A 120 -2.31 15.27 14.37
N LEU A 121 -2.50 15.64 13.09
CA LEU A 121 -2.28 14.77 11.95
C LEU A 121 -0.78 14.54 11.74
N THR A 122 -0.34 13.29 11.79
CA THR A 122 1.09 12.96 11.67
C THR A 122 1.50 12.51 10.26
N SER A 123 0.54 12.02 9.46
CA SER A 123 0.77 11.63 8.08
C SER A 123 -0.45 11.92 7.21
N PHE A 124 -0.23 12.13 5.92
CA PHE A 124 -1.30 12.32 4.96
C PHE A 124 -0.99 11.65 3.63
N THR A 125 -1.99 10.98 3.05
CA THR A 125 -1.89 10.38 1.72
C THR A 125 -2.68 11.21 0.72
N VAL A 126 -1.97 11.75 -0.27
CA VAL A 126 -2.56 12.45 -1.42
C VAL A 126 -3.04 11.40 -2.42
N PRO A 127 -4.35 11.33 -2.73
CA PRO A 127 -4.88 10.31 -3.64
C PRO A 127 -4.38 10.47 -5.08
N ALA A 128 -4.48 9.38 -5.86
CA ALA A 128 -3.86 9.28 -7.19
C ALA A 128 -4.41 10.29 -8.21
N ASN A 129 -5.66 10.70 -8.06
CA ASN A 129 -6.32 11.64 -8.96
C ASN A 129 -6.24 13.11 -8.50
N CYS A 130 -5.46 13.42 -7.46
CA CYS A 130 -5.19 14.79 -7.08
C CYS A 130 -4.28 15.45 -8.13
N VAL A 131 -4.79 16.46 -8.82
CA VAL A 131 -4.08 17.15 -9.92
C VAL A 131 -3.40 18.44 -9.49
N GLU A 132 -3.83 19.07 -8.39
CA GLU A 132 -3.27 20.35 -7.95
C GLU A 132 -3.28 20.50 -6.43
N ILE A 133 -2.21 21.10 -5.89
CA ILE A 133 -2.08 21.46 -4.49
C ILE A 133 -1.68 22.94 -4.42
N HIS A 134 -2.55 23.72 -3.78
CA HIS A 134 -2.40 25.18 -3.70
C HIS A 134 -1.53 25.63 -2.53
N ASP A 135 -1.29 26.96 -2.47
CA ASP A 135 -0.50 27.61 -1.42
C ASP A 135 -1.00 27.25 -0.02
N LYS A 136 -0.06 26.95 0.88
CA LYS A 136 -0.35 26.72 2.29
C LYS A 136 -1.42 25.66 2.57
N ALA A 137 -1.54 24.69 1.66
CA ALA A 137 -2.55 23.62 1.72
C ALA A 137 -2.59 22.95 3.10
N PHE A 138 -1.44 22.77 3.75
CA PHE A 138 -1.25 22.13 5.05
C PHE A 138 -0.79 23.10 6.14
N SER A 139 -1.08 24.39 6.01
CA SER A 139 -0.56 25.41 6.94
C SER A 139 -1.00 25.17 8.37
N GLY A 140 -0.05 25.11 9.30
CA GLY A 140 -0.33 24.90 10.71
C GLY A 140 -0.46 23.44 11.15
N ASP A 141 -0.22 22.48 10.28
CA ASP A 141 -0.21 21.05 10.59
C ASP A 141 1.13 20.69 11.25
N THR A 142 1.30 21.14 12.49
CA THR A 142 2.61 21.13 13.17
C THR A 142 3.13 19.74 13.51
N ALA A 143 2.27 18.71 13.54
CA ALA A 143 2.66 17.32 13.77
C ALA A 143 2.90 16.53 12.49
N LEU A 144 2.58 17.09 11.30
CA LEU A 144 2.68 16.36 10.03
C LEU A 144 4.14 16.03 9.71
N ALA A 145 4.48 14.75 9.86
CA ALA A 145 5.85 14.25 9.69
C ALA A 145 6.08 13.65 8.31
N SER A 146 5.04 13.14 7.65
CA SER A 146 5.16 12.53 6.32
C SER A 146 3.97 12.83 5.41
N VAL A 147 4.24 12.94 4.10
CA VAL A 147 3.24 13.03 3.04
C VAL A 147 3.56 12.01 1.95
N THR A 148 2.55 11.23 1.55
CA THR A 148 2.69 10.22 0.49
C THR A 148 1.78 10.56 -0.67
N PHE A 149 2.32 10.60 -1.87
CA PHE A 149 1.55 10.80 -3.10
C PHE A 149 1.26 9.44 -3.76
N ARG A 150 -0.01 9.22 -4.14
CA ARG A 150 -0.44 8.02 -4.89
C ARG A 150 -0.41 8.22 -6.40
N GLY A 151 -0.42 9.45 -6.86
CA GLY A 151 -0.37 9.84 -8.27
C GLY A 151 0.54 11.03 -8.49
N THR A 152 0.67 11.46 -9.74
CA THR A 152 1.50 12.60 -10.14
C THR A 152 0.62 13.81 -10.38
N PRO A 153 0.60 14.82 -9.49
CA PRO A 153 -0.13 16.07 -9.73
C PRO A 153 0.42 16.82 -10.94
N LEU A 154 -0.43 17.61 -11.58
CA LEU A 154 -0.02 18.54 -12.64
C LEU A 154 0.77 19.71 -12.05
N SER A 155 0.40 20.13 -10.83
CA SER A 155 1.07 21.22 -10.14
C SER A 155 1.01 21.10 -8.62
N ILE A 156 2.10 21.49 -7.98
CA ILE A 156 2.18 21.68 -6.52
C ILE A 156 2.77 23.08 -6.30
N SER A 157 2.08 23.90 -5.53
CA SER A 157 2.57 25.25 -5.22
C SER A 157 3.89 25.20 -4.45
N ASN A 158 4.78 26.13 -4.75
CA ASN A 158 6.04 26.33 -4.02
C ASN A 158 5.85 26.71 -2.54
N LEU A 159 4.63 26.93 -2.09
CA LEU A 159 4.28 27.27 -0.72
C LEU A 159 3.36 26.20 -0.08
N ALA A 160 3.12 25.09 -0.75
CA ALA A 160 2.17 24.06 -0.31
C ALA A 160 2.49 23.53 1.10
N PHE A 161 3.76 23.25 1.36
CA PHE A 161 4.27 22.72 2.65
C PHE A 161 5.03 23.77 3.47
N GLN A 162 4.81 25.06 3.21
CA GLN A 162 5.50 26.11 3.92
C GLN A 162 5.19 26.11 5.42
N GLY A 163 6.24 26.14 6.23
CA GLY A 163 6.13 26.24 7.70
C GLY A 163 5.93 24.91 8.43
N LEU A 164 5.95 23.78 7.72
CA LEU A 164 5.85 22.45 8.31
C LEU A 164 7.22 21.97 8.81
N THR A 165 7.57 22.34 10.03
CA THR A 165 8.89 22.02 10.60
C THR A 165 9.08 20.57 11.00
N ALA A 166 7.98 19.84 11.24
CA ALA A 166 8.00 18.41 11.54
C ALA A 166 8.07 17.53 10.27
N LEU A 167 7.76 18.08 9.08
CA LEU A 167 7.73 17.31 7.85
C LEU A 167 9.14 16.83 7.47
N ALA A 168 9.39 15.54 7.66
CA ALA A 168 10.67 14.89 7.46
C ALA A 168 10.74 14.16 6.10
N ASP A 169 9.60 13.60 5.64
CA ASP A 169 9.57 12.73 4.47
C ASP A 169 8.42 13.07 3.53
N ILE A 170 8.72 13.17 2.23
CA ILE A 170 7.73 13.27 1.16
C ILE A 170 7.99 12.14 0.17
N TYR A 171 7.06 11.20 0.05
CA TYR A 171 7.15 10.07 -0.86
C TYR A 171 6.37 10.35 -2.13
N VAL A 172 7.02 10.18 -3.28
CA VAL A 172 6.43 10.48 -4.57
C VAL A 172 6.69 9.35 -5.58
N PRO A 173 5.68 8.90 -6.37
CA PRO A 173 5.84 7.82 -7.33
C PRO A 173 6.58 8.23 -8.60
N TRP A 174 6.87 9.50 -8.81
CA TRP A 174 7.53 10.03 -10.01
C TRP A 174 9.02 10.29 -9.81
N ALA A 175 9.76 10.41 -10.93
CA ALA A 175 11.17 10.72 -10.93
C ALA A 175 11.43 12.21 -10.58
N SER A 176 12.61 12.51 -10.05
CA SER A 176 13.02 13.89 -9.77
C SER A 176 12.90 14.78 -11.02
N GLY A 177 12.27 15.94 -10.84
CA GLY A 177 12.04 16.92 -11.91
C GLY A 177 10.75 16.73 -12.72
N ALA A 178 9.98 15.65 -12.49
CA ALA A 178 8.71 15.44 -13.19
C ALA A 178 7.60 16.40 -12.72
N VAL A 179 7.65 16.86 -11.47
CA VAL A 179 6.80 17.93 -10.93
C VAL A 179 7.71 19.05 -10.46
N GLU A 180 7.51 20.26 -11.02
CA GLU A 180 8.35 21.42 -10.74
C GLU A 180 8.19 21.95 -9.32
N GLY A 181 9.17 22.72 -8.83
CA GLY A 181 9.09 23.50 -7.60
C GLY A 181 9.46 22.74 -6.33
N ALA A 182 9.89 21.47 -6.43
CA ALA A 182 10.33 20.72 -5.26
C ALA A 182 11.43 21.47 -4.47
N PRO A 183 11.36 21.51 -3.14
CA PRO A 183 10.53 20.76 -2.19
C PRO A 183 9.20 21.46 -1.81
N TRP A 184 8.61 22.25 -2.67
CA TRP A 184 7.28 22.87 -2.54
C TRP A 184 7.07 23.63 -1.21
N GLY A 185 8.12 24.27 -0.70
CA GLY A 185 8.14 25.03 0.54
C GLY A 185 8.47 24.24 1.81
N ALA A 186 8.69 22.93 1.71
CA ALA A 186 9.23 22.13 2.80
C ALA A 186 10.71 22.49 3.04
N THR A 187 11.10 22.72 4.29
CA THR A 187 12.48 23.13 4.64
C THR A 187 13.35 21.98 5.15
N ASN A 188 12.71 20.95 5.72
CA ASN A 188 13.41 19.86 6.41
C ASN A 188 13.15 18.49 5.75
N ALA A 189 12.24 18.42 4.77
CA ALA A 189 11.82 17.15 4.20
C ALA A 189 12.82 16.57 3.20
N THR A 190 13.04 15.27 3.28
CA THR A 190 13.65 14.46 2.23
C THR A 190 12.57 14.02 1.25
N ILE A 191 12.82 14.18 -0.05
CA ILE A 191 11.91 13.71 -1.08
C ILE A 191 12.40 12.36 -1.59
N HIS A 192 11.55 11.34 -1.46
CA HIS A 192 11.78 9.97 -1.91
C HIS A 192 11.15 9.78 -3.30
N TYR A 193 11.95 9.95 -4.34
CA TYR A 193 11.50 9.85 -5.73
C TYR A 193 11.41 8.41 -6.21
N GLY A 194 10.33 8.08 -6.90
CA GLY A 194 10.07 6.72 -7.39
C GLY A 194 9.62 5.77 -6.27
N GLU A 195 9.42 6.28 -5.06
CA GLU A 195 9.01 5.53 -3.89
C GLU A 195 7.63 6.01 -3.44
N ALA A 196 6.61 5.16 -3.58
CA ALA A 196 5.37 5.35 -2.84
C ALA A 196 5.52 4.63 -1.51
N ALA A 197 5.67 5.35 -0.41
CA ALA A 197 5.55 4.70 0.90
C ALA A 197 4.15 4.12 1.03
N GLY A 198 4.07 2.85 1.39
CA GLY A 198 2.79 2.20 1.68
C GLY A 198 2.16 2.76 2.94
N VAL A 199 0.85 2.79 2.96
CA VAL A 199 0.04 3.16 4.13
C VAL A 199 -0.39 1.89 4.86
N GLU A 200 -0.52 1.96 6.18
CA GLU A 200 -1.07 0.84 6.93
C GLU A 200 -2.54 0.64 6.54
N ILE A 201 -2.88 -0.59 6.16
CA ILE A 201 -4.25 -0.99 5.87
C ILE A 201 -4.99 -1.15 7.20
N THR A 202 -5.84 -0.19 7.53
CA THR A 202 -6.66 -0.18 8.76
C THR A 202 -7.85 -1.12 8.69
N ASP A 203 -8.31 -1.46 7.47
CA ASP A 203 -9.37 -2.45 7.26
C ASP A 203 -9.06 -3.78 7.91
N THR A 204 -10.09 -4.46 8.41
CA THR A 204 -9.94 -5.86 8.85
C THR A 204 -9.63 -6.78 7.68
N TRP A 205 -9.10 -7.97 7.95
CA TRP A 205 -8.84 -8.94 6.86
C TRP A 205 -10.12 -9.36 6.13
N GLU A 206 -11.27 -9.40 6.81
CA GLU A 206 -12.58 -9.64 6.20
C GLU A 206 -12.95 -8.55 5.20
N GLN A 207 -12.68 -7.28 5.54
CA GLN A 207 -12.92 -6.14 4.65
C GLN A 207 -11.97 -6.15 3.45
N VAL A 208 -10.68 -6.49 3.66
CA VAL A 208 -9.72 -6.66 2.57
C VAL A 208 -10.18 -7.76 1.60
N ILE A 209 -10.58 -8.91 2.13
CA ILE A 209 -11.08 -10.03 1.32
C ILE A 209 -12.38 -9.65 0.59
N SER A 210 -13.32 -8.98 1.27
CA SER A 210 -14.54 -8.49 0.62
C SER A 210 -14.23 -7.55 -0.55
N ALA A 211 -13.28 -6.64 -0.36
CA ALA A 211 -12.87 -5.72 -1.41
C ALA A 211 -12.27 -6.43 -2.63
N THR A 212 -11.56 -7.55 -2.46
CA THR A 212 -11.07 -8.35 -3.58
C THR A 212 -12.20 -9.06 -4.33
N GLN A 213 -13.29 -9.40 -3.64
CA GLN A 213 -14.43 -10.10 -4.23
C GLN A 213 -15.39 -9.17 -4.97
N ASP A 214 -15.57 -7.94 -4.50
CA ASP A 214 -16.47 -6.94 -5.10
C ASP A 214 -15.75 -5.98 -6.07
N GLY A 215 -14.41 -6.09 -6.21
CA GLY A 215 -13.61 -5.30 -7.14
C GLY A 215 -13.20 -3.91 -6.61
N THR A 216 -13.59 -3.53 -5.39
CA THR A 216 -13.24 -2.22 -4.83
C THR A 216 -11.77 -2.10 -4.42
N TYR A 217 -11.05 -3.23 -4.30
CA TYR A 217 -9.61 -3.25 -4.00
C TYR A 217 -8.80 -2.33 -4.92
N ALA A 218 -9.18 -2.24 -6.21
CA ALA A 218 -8.41 -1.50 -7.22
C ALA A 218 -8.35 0.02 -6.97
N THR A 219 -9.31 0.55 -6.22
CA THR A 219 -9.34 1.96 -5.83
C THR A 219 -8.95 2.16 -4.37
N LYS A 220 -9.00 1.10 -3.57
CA LYS A 220 -8.85 1.18 -2.12
C LYS A 220 -7.44 0.86 -1.65
N TYR A 221 -6.76 -0.08 -2.30
CA TYR A 221 -5.41 -0.51 -1.92
C TYR A 221 -4.40 -0.23 -3.03
N HIS A 222 -3.16 0.06 -2.64
CA HIS A 222 -2.11 0.45 -3.56
C HIS A 222 -0.84 -0.35 -3.30
N LEU A 223 0.11 -0.31 -4.24
CA LEU A 223 1.43 -0.90 -4.03
C LEU A 223 2.08 -0.32 -2.77
N HIS A 224 2.73 -1.18 -2.02
CA HIS A 224 3.39 -0.92 -0.74
C HIS A 224 2.46 -0.67 0.45
N ASP A 225 1.13 -0.57 0.27
CA ASP A 225 0.23 -0.61 1.41
C ASP A 225 0.46 -1.88 2.20
N TYR A 226 0.41 -1.79 3.51
CA TYR A 226 0.83 -2.90 4.35
C TYR A 226 -0.12 -3.16 5.50
N LYS A 227 -0.09 -4.39 5.98
CA LYS A 227 -0.83 -4.82 7.16
C LYS A 227 -0.01 -5.81 7.96
N THR A 228 -0.11 -5.73 9.28
CA THR A 228 0.61 -6.63 10.18
C THR A 228 -0.19 -7.88 10.50
N ILE A 229 0.53 -8.99 10.71
CA ILE A 229 -0.01 -10.26 11.21
C ILE A 229 0.86 -10.70 12.40
N ASP A 230 0.23 -10.97 13.54
CA ASP A 230 0.89 -11.68 14.63
C ASP A 230 0.99 -13.16 14.25
N MET A 231 2.21 -13.63 14.02
CA MET A 231 2.53 -15.00 13.66
C MET A 231 3.13 -15.79 14.84
N GLY A 232 2.76 -15.41 16.07
CA GLY A 232 3.17 -16.11 17.28
C GLY A 232 4.68 -16.14 17.48
N ALA A 233 5.29 -17.32 17.47
CA ALA A 233 6.73 -17.47 17.65
C ALA A 233 7.59 -16.84 16.55
N GLU A 234 7.02 -16.60 15.38
CA GLU A 234 7.68 -15.90 14.25
C GLU A 234 7.61 -14.37 14.39
N GLY A 235 6.93 -13.85 15.42
CA GLY A 235 6.77 -12.43 15.69
C GLY A 235 5.64 -11.78 14.90
N THR A 236 5.52 -10.47 15.01
CA THR A 236 4.59 -9.67 14.21
C THR A 236 5.24 -9.35 12.86
N ILE A 237 4.67 -9.90 11.79
CA ILE A 237 5.18 -9.76 10.44
C ILE A 237 4.34 -8.71 9.69
N THR A 238 5.01 -7.73 9.09
CA THR A 238 4.42 -6.75 8.19
C THR A 238 4.38 -7.31 6.78
N TYR A 239 3.20 -7.44 6.21
CA TYR A 239 2.99 -7.82 4.81
C TYR A 239 2.65 -6.60 3.98
N GLU A 240 3.40 -6.34 2.92
CA GLU A 240 3.16 -5.27 1.96
C GLU A 240 2.54 -5.80 0.66
N ILE A 241 1.70 -5.01 0.01
CA ILE A 241 1.21 -5.30 -1.33
C ILE A 241 2.34 -5.05 -2.32
N VAL A 242 2.80 -6.12 -2.96
CA VAL A 242 3.87 -6.07 -3.98
C VAL A 242 3.35 -6.26 -5.40
N GLY A 243 2.08 -6.62 -5.54
CA GLY A 243 1.41 -6.81 -6.83
C GLY A 243 -0.09 -6.59 -6.72
N ILE A 244 -0.63 -5.86 -7.68
CA ILE A 244 -2.07 -5.70 -7.92
C ILE A 244 -2.32 -6.20 -9.34
N ASP A 245 -3.22 -7.18 -9.52
CA ASP A 245 -3.52 -7.83 -10.80
C ASP A 245 -2.26 -8.40 -11.49
N LYS A 246 -1.36 -9.02 -10.71
CA LYS A 246 -0.06 -9.53 -11.20
C LYS A 246 0.02 -11.04 -11.25
N ASP A 247 -0.41 -11.72 -10.21
CA ASP A 247 -0.39 -13.17 -10.15
C ASP A 247 -1.57 -13.78 -10.88
N VAL A 248 -1.40 -15.02 -11.34
CA VAL A 248 -2.43 -15.73 -12.10
C VAL A 248 -2.76 -17.07 -11.47
N LYS A 249 -4.03 -17.44 -11.54
CA LYS A 249 -4.55 -18.79 -11.20
C LYS A 249 -4.24 -19.77 -12.32
N GLU A 250 -4.43 -21.07 -12.10
CA GLU A 250 -4.25 -22.10 -13.13
C GLU A 250 -5.16 -21.90 -14.36
N ASN A 251 -6.32 -21.30 -14.18
CA ASN A 251 -7.25 -20.99 -15.27
C ASN A 251 -6.91 -19.71 -16.04
N GLY A 252 -5.84 -19.00 -15.65
CA GLY A 252 -5.38 -17.76 -16.26
C GLY A 252 -6.02 -16.48 -15.72
N ASP A 253 -6.94 -16.58 -14.76
CA ASP A 253 -7.51 -15.40 -14.12
C ASP A 253 -6.46 -14.68 -13.25
N VAL A 254 -6.45 -13.37 -13.30
CA VAL A 254 -5.56 -12.56 -12.45
C VAL A 254 -6.06 -12.52 -11.01
N VAL A 255 -5.14 -12.32 -10.09
CA VAL A 255 -5.43 -12.23 -8.66
C VAL A 255 -5.30 -10.78 -8.19
N PRO A 256 -6.31 -10.23 -7.50
CA PRO A 256 -6.36 -8.85 -7.05
C PRO A 256 -5.15 -8.37 -6.28
N LEU A 257 -4.79 -9.05 -5.19
CA LEU A 257 -3.75 -8.59 -4.27
C LEU A 257 -2.71 -9.66 -3.98
N THR A 258 -1.45 -9.27 -4.13
CA THR A 258 -0.28 -10.08 -3.76
C THR A 258 0.45 -9.42 -2.60
N PHE A 259 0.57 -10.13 -1.50
CA PHE A 259 1.24 -9.72 -0.28
C PHE A 259 2.60 -10.42 -0.13
N LEU A 260 3.62 -9.67 0.30
CA LEU A 260 4.95 -10.20 0.62
C LEU A 260 5.43 -9.65 1.98
N ALA A 261 6.03 -10.49 2.81
CA ALA A 261 6.59 -10.05 4.08
C ALA A 261 7.70 -9.01 3.89
N LYS A 262 7.67 -7.93 4.66
CA LYS A 262 8.72 -6.88 4.66
C LYS A 262 9.96 -7.29 5.44
N GLN A 263 9.85 -8.22 6.38
CA GLN A 263 10.95 -8.81 7.13
C GLN A 263 10.98 -10.33 6.99
N ALA A 264 12.11 -10.92 7.28
CA ALA A 264 12.21 -12.36 7.39
C ALA A 264 11.54 -12.83 8.69
N LEU A 265 11.03 -14.06 8.67
CA LEU A 265 10.55 -14.73 9.88
C LEU A 265 11.66 -14.83 10.93
N ALA A 266 11.30 -14.90 12.22
CA ALA A 266 12.27 -15.07 13.31
C ALA A 266 13.07 -16.36 13.16
N THR A 267 12.44 -17.43 12.70
CA THR A 267 13.08 -18.72 12.47
C THR A 267 13.68 -18.81 11.06
N THR A 268 14.97 -19.11 10.97
CA THR A 268 15.60 -19.45 9.70
C THR A 268 15.30 -20.90 9.32
N HIS A 269 15.15 -21.18 8.03
CA HIS A 269 14.87 -22.52 7.53
C HIS A 269 15.75 -22.89 6.34
N ARG A 270 16.02 -24.18 6.12
CA ARG A 270 16.72 -24.69 4.94
C ARG A 270 15.75 -24.95 3.80
N MET A 271 16.26 -24.99 2.58
CA MET A 271 15.45 -25.39 1.43
C MET A 271 15.23 -26.88 1.38
N ASN A 272 16.29 -27.69 1.68
CA ASN A 272 16.26 -29.16 1.67
C ASN A 272 17.19 -29.74 2.75
N PRO A 273 16.91 -30.96 3.28
CA PRO A 273 17.57 -31.51 4.48
C PRO A 273 19.02 -31.92 4.30
N ALA A 274 19.47 -32.30 3.12
CA ALA A 274 20.81 -32.81 2.94
C ALA A 274 21.39 -32.45 1.57
N TYR A 275 22.58 -31.88 1.64
CA TYR A 275 23.55 -32.04 0.58
C TYR A 275 24.23 -33.40 0.85
N SER A 276 23.87 -34.46 0.13
CA SER A 276 24.64 -35.67 0.21
C SER A 276 25.95 -35.46 -0.55
N ALA A 277 27.05 -35.36 0.16
CA ALA A 277 28.37 -35.30 -0.41
C ALA A 277 28.56 -36.51 -1.36
N GLY A 278 28.64 -36.25 -2.68
CA GLY A 278 28.96 -37.27 -3.68
C GLY A 278 27.93 -37.49 -4.80
N THR A 279 26.73 -36.91 -4.73
CA THR A 279 25.78 -36.94 -5.86
C THR A 279 25.56 -35.52 -6.37
N SER A 280 26.15 -35.23 -7.51
CA SER A 280 25.86 -34.01 -8.26
C SER A 280 24.34 -33.96 -8.57
N GLY A 281 23.65 -32.94 -8.10
CA GLY A 281 22.30 -32.66 -8.55
C GLY A 281 21.18 -32.69 -7.49
N THR A 282 21.44 -32.94 -6.21
CA THR A 282 20.36 -33.15 -5.21
C THR A 282 19.83 -31.87 -4.53
N GLY A 283 20.57 -30.77 -4.56
CA GLY A 283 20.20 -29.56 -3.82
C GLY A 283 18.91 -28.88 -4.28
N CYS A 284 18.60 -28.91 -5.57
CA CYS A 284 17.37 -28.38 -6.17
C CYS A 284 16.64 -29.38 -7.06
N LEU A 285 16.72 -30.67 -6.73
CA LEU A 285 16.05 -31.75 -7.44
C LEU A 285 14.53 -31.64 -7.29
N GLY A 286 13.80 -31.65 -8.41
CA GLY A 286 12.37 -31.40 -8.43
C GLY A 286 11.99 -29.92 -8.19
N GLY A 287 13.00 -29.04 -8.18
CA GLY A 287 12.81 -27.60 -7.98
C GLY A 287 12.24 -27.23 -6.61
N TYR A 288 11.66 -26.05 -6.54
CA TYR A 288 11.01 -25.56 -5.33
C TYR A 288 9.84 -26.45 -4.89
N ALA A 289 9.05 -26.95 -5.86
CA ALA A 289 7.87 -27.76 -5.58
C ALA A 289 8.17 -29.04 -4.77
N ALA A 290 9.37 -29.60 -4.91
CA ALA A 290 9.81 -30.78 -4.17
C ALA A 290 10.62 -30.46 -2.90
N SER A 291 10.79 -29.16 -2.55
CA SER A 291 11.62 -28.74 -1.41
C SER A 291 10.94 -28.96 -0.05
N GLU A 292 11.77 -29.13 0.98
CA GLU A 292 11.30 -29.10 2.37
C GLU A 292 10.71 -27.73 2.73
N MET A 293 11.25 -26.65 2.15
CA MET A 293 10.75 -25.29 2.33
C MET A 293 9.27 -25.17 1.93
N LYS A 294 8.89 -25.74 0.77
CA LYS A 294 7.46 -25.74 0.39
C LYS A 294 6.59 -26.44 1.42
N THR A 295 7.02 -27.61 1.88
CA THR A 295 6.28 -28.33 2.93
C THR A 295 6.18 -27.50 4.22
N TYR A 296 7.27 -26.85 4.61
CA TYR A 296 7.30 -25.95 5.78
C TYR A 296 6.30 -24.78 5.62
N LEU A 297 6.27 -24.15 4.47
CA LEU A 297 5.35 -23.05 4.19
C LEU A 297 3.89 -23.51 4.19
N ASP A 298 3.57 -24.63 3.55
CA ASP A 298 2.21 -25.16 3.42
C ASP A 298 1.63 -25.65 4.75
N THR A 299 2.47 -26.16 5.63
CA THR A 299 2.02 -26.78 6.89
C THR A 299 2.22 -25.86 8.10
N THR A 300 3.42 -25.32 8.28
CA THR A 300 3.80 -24.57 9.48
C THR A 300 3.44 -23.09 9.34
N ILE A 301 3.92 -22.44 8.29
CA ILE A 301 3.73 -20.99 8.15
C ILE A 301 2.28 -20.65 7.81
N ARG A 302 1.68 -21.41 6.90
CA ARG A 302 0.25 -21.23 6.59
C ARG A 302 -0.64 -21.36 7.83
N ALA A 303 -0.31 -22.26 8.77
CA ALA A 303 -1.09 -22.46 10.00
C ALA A 303 -1.03 -21.25 10.96
N LEU A 304 0.01 -20.40 10.86
CA LEU A 304 0.17 -19.20 11.67
C LEU A 304 -0.62 -17.99 11.13
N LEU A 305 -1.07 -18.04 9.89
CA LEU A 305 -1.92 -16.99 9.33
C LEU A 305 -3.27 -16.95 10.03
N PRO A 306 -3.90 -15.78 10.22
CA PRO A 306 -5.28 -15.68 10.73
C PRO A 306 -6.22 -16.60 9.96
N GLU A 307 -7.19 -17.20 10.63
CA GLU A 307 -8.10 -18.17 10.02
C GLU A 307 -8.81 -17.57 8.78
N VAL A 308 -9.27 -16.34 8.89
CA VAL A 308 -9.93 -15.65 7.77
C VAL A 308 -9.01 -15.48 6.56
N VAL A 309 -7.73 -15.20 6.75
CA VAL A 309 -6.74 -15.14 5.65
C VAL A 309 -6.50 -16.54 5.10
N ARG A 310 -6.19 -17.50 5.99
CA ARG A 310 -5.85 -18.88 5.64
C ARG A 310 -6.92 -19.58 4.82
N THR A 311 -8.19 -19.32 5.10
CA THR A 311 -9.35 -19.93 4.40
C THR A 311 -9.67 -19.23 3.07
N ASN A 312 -9.14 -18.03 2.84
CA ASN A 312 -9.35 -17.23 1.62
C ASN A 312 -8.06 -17.05 0.77
N LEU A 313 -6.99 -17.79 1.09
CA LEU A 313 -5.79 -17.79 0.26
C LEU A 313 -6.13 -18.24 -1.15
N THR A 314 -5.68 -17.47 -2.14
CA THR A 314 -5.87 -17.79 -3.56
C THR A 314 -4.67 -18.55 -4.08
N PRO A 315 -4.84 -19.79 -4.59
CA PRO A 315 -3.77 -20.53 -5.23
C PRO A 315 -3.34 -19.84 -6.53
N VAL A 316 -2.03 -19.67 -6.71
CA VAL A 316 -1.44 -19.02 -7.88
C VAL A 316 -0.33 -19.87 -8.51
N VAL A 317 -0.16 -19.75 -9.82
CA VAL A 317 0.92 -20.41 -10.55
C VAL A 317 2.23 -19.66 -10.27
N LYS A 318 3.22 -20.39 -9.79
CA LYS A 318 4.56 -19.86 -9.50
C LYS A 318 5.60 -20.57 -10.35
N HIS A 319 6.57 -19.79 -10.83
CA HIS A 319 7.68 -20.27 -11.66
C HIS A 319 8.95 -20.36 -10.83
N SER A 320 9.70 -21.41 -11.03
CA SER A 320 11.03 -21.60 -10.41
C SER A 320 11.93 -22.39 -11.36
N ILE A 321 13.22 -22.11 -11.30
CA ILE A 321 14.21 -22.89 -12.04
C ILE A 321 14.85 -23.93 -11.11
N GLY A 322 15.10 -25.13 -11.64
CA GLY A 322 15.72 -26.22 -10.89
C GLY A 322 15.90 -27.48 -11.73
N PHE A 323 16.40 -28.54 -11.14
CA PHE A 323 16.46 -29.84 -11.81
C PHE A 323 15.09 -30.53 -11.82
N THR A 324 14.78 -31.18 -12.93
CA THR A 324 13.63 -32.10 -13.00
C THR A 324 13.78 -33.22 -11.95
N ALA A 325 12.69 -33.91 -11.65
CA ALA A 325 12.72 -35.01 -10.68
C ALA A 325 13.68 -36.16 -11.03
N SER A 326 13.98 -36.34 -12.33
CA SER A 326 15.01 -37.28 -12.80
C SER A 326 16.44 -36.80 -12.55
N GLY A 327 16.63 -35.49 -12.32
CA GLY A 327 17.96 -34.86 -12.15
C GLY A 327 18.72 -34.66 -13.47
N GLU A 328 18.09 -34.87 -14.60
CA GLU A 328 18.74 -34.83 -15.93
C GLU A 328 18.71 -33.47 -16.58
N VAL A 329 17.66 -32.69 -16.31
CA VAL A 329 17.42 -31.37 -16.96
C VAL A 329 17.27 -30.28 -15.92
N PHE A 330 18.08 -29.24 -16.07
CA PHE A 330 17.95 -28.00 -15.31
C PHE A 330 17.09 -27.02 -16.13
N THR A 331 15.87 -26.74 -15.64
CA THR A 331 14.87 -26.00 -16.42
C THR A 331 13.91 -25.23 -15.52
N GLU A 332 13.14 -24.35 -16.12
CA GLU A 332 12.00 -23.69 -15.47
C GLU A 332 10.84 -24.68 -15.29
N MET A 333 10.23 -24.64 -14.11
CA MET A 333 9.11 -25.48 -13.70
C MET A 333 8.05 -24.61 -13.02
N THR A 334 6.81 -25.07 -13.06
CA THR A 334 5.67 -24.43 -12.41
C THR A 334 5.16 -25.24 -11.25
N SER A 335 4.59 -24.54 -10.27
CA SER A 335 3.82 -25.13 -9.17
C SER A 335 2.68 -24.21 -8.76
N THR A 336 1.62 -24.78 -8.19
CA THR A 336 0.50 -24.03 -7.66
C THR A 336 0.70 -23.84 -6.17
N GLU A 337 0.70 -22.59 -5.72
CA GLU A 337 1.11 -22.20 -4.38
C GLU A 337 0.06 -21.32 -3.71
N THR A 338 -0.14 -21.49 -2.40
CA THR A 338 -0.96 -20.61 -1.56
C THR A 338 -0.12 -19.72 -0.65
N VAL A 339 0.97 -20.28 -0.10
CA VAL A 339 2.01 -19.54 0.62
C VAL A 339 3.35 -19.92 -0.01
N TRP A 340 4.15 -18.94 -0.37
CA TRP A 340 5.35 -19.12 -1.17
C TRP A 340 6.46 -18.14 -0.75
N ILE A 341 7.69 -18.36 -1.22
CA ILE A 341 8.78 -17.39 -1.23
C ILE A 341 9.02 -16.91 -2.66
N PRO A 342 9.48 -15.68 -2.89
CA PRO A 342 9.65 -15.14 -4.24
C PRO A 342 10.78 -15.84 -5.03
N SER A 343 10.69 -15.76 -6.36
CA SER A 343 11.79 -16.14 -7.27
C SER A 343 12.73 -14.96 -7.52
N ALA A 344 13.85 -15.24 -8.19
CA ALA A 344 14.76 -14.21 -8.64
C ALA A 344 14.14 -13.35 -9.74
N HIS A 345 13.28 -13.93 -10.57
CA HIS A 345 12.52 -13.15 -11.56
C HIS A 345 11.57 -12.15 -10.90
N GLU A 346 10.82 -12.59 -9.91
CA GLU A 346 9.84 -11.74 -9.24
C GLU A 346 10.46 -10.54 -8.53
N ILE A 347 11.71 -10.65 -8.07
CA ILE A 347 12.41 -9.57 -7.36
C ILE A 347 13.37 -8.78 -8.26
N PHE A 348 14.02 -9.42 -9.24
CA PHE A 348 15.10 -8.84 -10.02
C PHE A 348 14.90 -8.95 -11.54
N GLY A 349 13.86 -9.63 -12.01
CA GLY A 349 13.59 -9.84 -13.44
C GLY A 349 14.56 -10.79 -14.14
N ILE A 350 15.21 -11.71 -13.42
CA ILE A 350 16.27 -12.59 -13.95
C ILE A 350 16.06 -14.05 -13.61
N TYR A 351 16.67 -14.93 -14.40
CA TYR A 351 16.72 -16.39 -14.36
C TYR A 351 15.49 -17.12 -14.87
N GLU A 352 14.33 -16.94 -14.30
CA GLU A 352 13.07 -17.42 -14.86
C GLU A 352 12.65 -16.51 -16.01
N SER A 353 11.93 -17.04 -17.00
CA SER A 353 11.51 -16.30 -18.19
C SER A 353 10.09 -15.76 -18.08
N THR A 354 9.32 -16.26 -17.13
CA THR A 354 7.89 -15.97 -16.97
C THR A 354 7.53 -15.70 -15.50
N GLY A 355 6.38 -15.07 -15.32
CA GLY A 355 5.84 -14.68 -14.02
C GLY A 355 5.82 -13.17 -13.81
N PRO A 356 5.18 -12.70 -12.73
CA PRO A 356 5.14 -11.29 -12.40
C PRO A 356 6.50 -10.79 -11.89
N ILE A 357 6.76 -9.49 -12.10
CA ILE A 357 7.86 -8.78 -11.44
C ILE A 357 7.23 -7.90 -10.36
N TYR A 358 7.71 -8.05 -9.13
CA TYR A 358 7.28 -7.27 -8.00
C TYR A 358 8.24 -6.10 -7.76
N SER A 359 7.72 -5.10 -7.06
CA SER A 359 8.52 -3.96 -6.61
C SER A 359 8.37 -3.83 -5.09
N PRO A 360 9.04 -4.68 -4.30
CA PRO A 360 8.99 -4.56 -2.84
C PRO A 360 9.64 -3.24 -2.40
N SER A 361 9.14 -2.65 -1.33
CA SER A 361 9.65 -1.38 -0.78
C SER A 361 11.13 -1.46 -0.36
N THR A 362 11.64 -2.65 -0.08
CA THR A 362 13.06 -2.93 0.12
C THR A 362 13.38 -4.38 -0.24
N GLN A 363 14.58 -4.62 -0.75
CA GLN A 363 15.11 -5.95 -0.99
C GLN A 363 15.94 -6.47 0.20
N ILE A 364 16.41 -5.58 1.05
CA ILE A 364 17.08 -5.98 2.30
C ILE A 364 16.00 -6.44 3.27
N ARG A 365 16.20 -7.62 3.86
CA ARG A 365 15.34 -8.16 4.90
C ARG A 365 16.10 -8.26 6.20
N TYR A 366 15.39 -8.00 7.28
CA TYR A 366 15.94 -7.97 8.63
C TYR A 366 15.32 -9.08 9.46
N ASN A 367 16.10 -9.60 10.39
CA ASN A 367 15.65 -10.38 11.52
C ASN A 367 16.24 -9.71 12.76
N ASP A 368 15.38 -9.32 13.72
CA ASP A 368 15.78 -8.57 14.92
C ASP A 368 16.71 -7.37 14.62
N ASN A 369 16.35 -6.57 13.60
CA ASN A 369 17.11 -5.40 13.11
C ASN A 369 18.49 -5.72 12.49
N ASN A 370 18.82 -6.97 12.25
CA ASN A 370 20.05 -7.35 11.54
C ASN A 370 19.73 -7.78 10.10
N PRO A 371 20.48 -7.29 9.09
CA PRO A 371 20.35 -7.79 7.73
C PRO A 371 20.61 -9.29 7.68
N ILE A 372 19.80 -10.03 6.95
CA ILE A 372 19.88 -11.47 6.85
C ILE A 372 19.86 -11.94 5.40
N PHE A 373 20.62 -12.99 5.09
CA PHE A 373 20.41 -13.77 3.86
C PHE A 373 19.03 -14.41 3.89
N TRP A 374 18.24 -14.25 2.82
CA TRP A 374 16.94 -14.87 2.71
C TRP A 374 16.75 -15.61 1.39
N TRP A 375 15.95 -16.69 1.41
CA TRP A 375 15.79 -17.59 0.29
C TRP A 375 14.92 -17.03 -0.83
N LEU A 376 15.36 -17.33 -2.06
CA LEU A 376 14.52 -17.32 -3.26
C LEU A 376 14.21 -18.77 -3.66
N ARG A 377 13.06 -18.98 -4.33
CA ARG A 377 12.71 -20.32 -4.85
C ARG A 377 13.47 -20.70 -6.13
N SER A 378 14.27 -19.81 -6.68
CA SER A 378 15.10 -20.04 -7.86
C SER A 378 16.29 -20.93 -7.51
N GLY A 379 16.36 -22.08 -8.16
CA GLY A 379 17.53 -22.97 -8.08
C GLY A 379 18.74 -22.39 -8.80
N PHE A 380 19.92 -22.93 -8.49
CA PHE A 380 21.13 -22.68 -9.28
C PHE A 380 21.89 -23.99 -9.55
N PHE A 381 22.69 -23.96 -10.61
CA PHE A 381 23.60 -25.03 -10.97
C PHE A 381 24.93 -24.47 -11.47
N ARG A 382 26.03 -25.00 -10.94
CA ARG A 382 27.40 -24.72 -11.41
C ARG A 382 28.02 -25.99 -11.96
N GLU A 383 27.95 -26.15 -13.26
CA GLU A 383 28.38 -27.35 -13.97
C GLU A 383 29.83 -27.75 -13.66
N GLN A 384 30.73 -26.75 -13.59
CA GLN A 384 32.17 -26.96 -13.38
C GLN A 384 32.53 -27.57 -12.03
N VAL A 385 31.70 -27.42 -11.02
CA VAL A 385 31.93 -27.90 -9.66
C VAL A 385 30.85 -28.87 -9.18
N GLY A 386 29.87 -29.19 -10.02
CA GLY A 386 28.75 -30.05 -9.67
C GLY A 386 27.87 -29.50 -8.54
N ALA A 387 27.99 -28.21 -8.23
CA ALA A 387 27.29 -27.58 -7.12
C ALA A 387 25.91 -27.10 -7.57
N ASN A 388 24.90 -27.39 -6.77
CA ASN A 388 23.55 -26.88 -6.95
C ASN A 388 22.88 -26.59 -5.61
N GLY A 389 21.87 -25.74 -5.66
CA GLY A 389 21.15 -25.30 -4.48
C GLY A 389 20.10 -24.27 -4.87
N PHE A 390 19.87 -23.32 -3.99
CA PHE A 390 18.93 -22.23 -4.23
C PHE A 390 19.60 -20.86 -4.04
N ARG A 391 19.04 -19.87 -4.71
CA ARG A 391 19.51 -18.50 -4.62
C ARG A 391 19.05 -17.84 -3.33
N VAL A 392 19.84 -16.89 -2.87
CA VAL A 392 19.56 -16.05 -1.72
C VAL A 392 19.78 -14.58 -2.07
N VAL A 393 19.10 -13.70 -1.38
CA VAL A 393 19.34 -12.25 -1.44
C VAL A 393 20.09 -11.81 -0.21
N TYR A 394 21.03 -10.92 -0.39
CA TYR A 394 21.74 -10.20 0.68
C TYR A 394 22.25 -8.88 0.11
N ASP A 395 22.03 -7.79 0.84
CA ASP A 395 22.58 -6.46 0.55
C ASP A 395 22.42 -6.04 -0.93
N PHE A 396 21.18 -6.06 -1.43
CA PHE A 396 20.80 -5.75 -2.81
C PHE A 396 21.34 -6.70 -3.90
N GLY A 397 21.97 -7.80 -3.54
CA GLY A 397 22.55 -8.76 -4.47
C GLY A 397 22.00 -10.18 -4.33
N ILE A 398 22.20 -10.97 -5.41
CA ILE A 398 21.88 -12.39 -5.43
C ILE A 398 23.15 -13.20 -5.22
N ASN A 399 23.07 -14.18 -4.32
CA ASN A 399 24.09 -15.18 -4.07
C ASN A 399 23.54 -16.60 -4.22
N ASP A 400 24.43 -17.57 -4.27
CA ASP A 400 24.12 -18.99 -4.36
C ASP A 400 24.47 -19.68 -3.05
N HIS A 401 23.51 -20.41 -2.48
CA HIS A 401 23.75 -21.13 -1.23
C HIS A 401 23.31 -22.59 -1.34
N SER A 402 24.03 -23.47 -0.62
CA SER A 402 23.63 -24.86 -0.45
C SER A 402 22.24 -24.94 0.18
N ALA A 403 21.38 -25.78 -0.36
CA ALA A 403 20.01 -25.97 0.08
C ALA A 403 19.88 -26.39 1.56
N SER A 404 20.92 -26.99 2.13
CA SER A 404 20.96 -27.46 3.53
C SER A 404 21.29 -26.40 4.57
N ILE A 405 21.65 -25.19 4.14
CA ILE A 405 21.94 -24.08 5.06
C ILE A 405 20.61 -23.41 5.45
N ALA A 406 20.44 -23.09 6.73
CA ALA A 406 19.31 -22.31 7.16
C ALA A 406 19.49 -20.82 6.83
N ARG A 407 18.48 -20.19 6.23
CA ARG A 407 18.43 -18.77 5.85
C ARG A 407 17.06 -18.19 6.19
N GLY A 408 16.95 -16.87 6.12
CA GLY A 408 15.70 -16.17 6.32
C GLY A 408 14.60 -16.64 5.36
N VAL A 409 13.38 -16.67 5.85
CA VAL A 409 12.18 -17.01 5.08
C VAL A 409 11.34 -15.75 4.96
N VAL A 410 11.00 -15.37 3.73
CA VAL A 410 10.17 -14.20 3.40
C VAL A 410 8.92 -14.69 2.69
N PRO A 411 7.86 -15.02 3.43
CA PRO A 411 6.67 -15.59 2.82
C PRO A 411 5.81 -14.54 2.14
N GLY A 412 5.14 -14.97 1.06
CA GLY A 412 4.08 -14.23 0.38
C GLY A 412 2.84 -15.07 0.21
N PHE A 413 1.71 -14.41 -0.05
CA PHE A 413 0.42 -15.03 -0.36
C PHE A 413 -0.44 -14.09 -1.21
N CYS A 414 -1.50 -14.64 -1.81
CA CYS A 414 -2.45 -13.89 -2.63
C CYS A 414 -3.87 -13.98 -2.09
N LEU A 415 -4.65 -12.91 -2.31
CA LEU A 415 -6.08 -12.83 -1.99
C LEU A 415 -6.88 -12.38 -3.23
N GLY A 416 -8.03 -13.09 -3.51
CA GLY A 416 -8.95 -12.71 -4.59
C GLY A 416 -9.63 -13.85 -5.33
#